data_42bf77cb908cbbb8ccb089c3de688ba1
#
_entry.id   42bf77cb908cbbb8ccb089c3de688ba1
#
_cell.length_a   1.000
_cell.length_b   1.000
_cell.length_c   1.000
_cell.angle_alpha   90.00
_cell.angle_beta   90.00
_cell.angle_gamma   90.00
#
_symmetry.space_group_name_H-M   'P 1'
#
loop_
_entity.id
_entity.type
_entity.pdbx_description
1 polymer ?
#
loop_
_entity_poly.entity_id
_entity_poly.type
_entity_poly.pdbx_seq_one_letter_code
_entity_poly.pdbx_strand_id
1 'polypeptide(L)'
;MRLPAFRSLGPTIWGIGIFLILLGVSAPWIPLFLLTLLIGLLISATLAYSLNLITGLTGYVSFGHVVIMAFGGYALAFGVGTLKLPPVAGVALGAVVGLALGIGVVTLRFRGVFFAIATLVVAVAALYIVLEIKELGDGQGIYLNVGFEPLSMFYTIWIILAIEIGVTYWITHGRIGYGIRSIKSDEDAANTLGINAARLKLSVYALSGLFAGAAGGVYAWNVSGAFPYDAFNLIFSLRMLAMIVIGGMGTLLGPLLGAVAVYIPSQFFLTVLIGFEFIIIGFVVVVIALFLPDGIVGTLRKYIPELRGILE
;
A
#
# COMPACT_ATOMS: atom_id res chain seq x y z
N MET A 1 7.03 22.93 -27.22
CA MET A 1 6.77 21.84 -26.26
C MET A 1 5.40 22.11 -25.65
N ARG A 2 4.32 21.57 -26.22
CA ARG A 2 2.95 21.82 -25.72
C ARG A 2 2.75 20.92 -24.50
N LEU A 3 2.51 21.53 -23.33
CA LEU A 3 2.02 20.82 -22.15
C LEU A 3 0.77 20.03 -22.56
N PRO A 4 0.66 18.74 -22.18
CA PRO A 4 -0.57 18.01 -22.44
C PRO A 4 -1.72 18.78 -21.79
N ALA A 5 -2.68 19.19 -22.62
CA ALA A 5 -3.93 19.77 -22.13
C ALA A 5 -4.46 18.86 -21.01
N PHE A 6 -4.89 19.44 -19.91
CA PHE A 6 -5.68 18.77 -18.87
C PHE A 6 -6.87 18.12 -19.59
N ARG A 7 -6.71 16.88 -20.05
CA ARG A 7 -7.86 16.07 -20.42
C ARG A 7 -8.73 16.02 -19.19
N SER A 8 -9.97 16.39 -19.34
CA SER A 8 -10.98 16.40 -18.27
C SER A 8 -10.76 15.21 -17.34
N LEU A 9 -10.51 15.49 -16.06
CA LEU A 9 -10.41 14.49 -15.00
C LEU A 9 -11.55 13.50 -15.20
N GLY A 10 -11.23 12.23 -15.43
CA GLY A 10 -12.25 11.21 -15.71
C GLY A 10 -13.29 11.18 -14.59
N PRO A 11 -14.53 10.82 -14.87
CA PRO A 11 -15.62 10.80 -13.88
C PRO A 11 -15.27 9.99 -12.63
N THR A 12 -14.40 9.01 -12.76
CA THR A 12 -13.87 8.17 -11.65
C THR A 12 -13.16 9.00 -10.60
N ILE A 13 -12.25 9.90 -11.01
CA ILE A 13 -11.46 10.68 -10.04
C ILE A 13 -12.35 11.69 -9.30
N TRP A 14 -13.35 12.24 -9.99
CA TRP A 14 -14.36 13.09 -9.36
C TRP A 14 -15.19 12.31 -8.35
N GLY A 15 -15.61 11.08 -8.69
CA GLY A 15 -16.35 10.20 -7.77
C GLY A 15 -15.55 9.85 -6.52
N ILE A 16 -14.28 9.46 -6.69
CA ILE A 16 -13.37 9.17 -5.57
C ILE A 16 -13.13 10.44 -4.74
N GLY A 17 -12.89 11.58 -5.40
CA GLY A 17 -12.66 12.86 -4.72
C GLY A 17 -13.86 13.29 -3.86
N ILE A 18 -15.07 13.22 -4.41
CA ILE A 18 -16.30 13.52 -3.67
C ILE A 18 -16.48 12.55 -2.49
N PHE A 19 -16.27 11.24 -2.71
CA PHE A 19 -16.36 10.24 -1.64
C PHE A 19 -15.35 10.53 -0.52
N LEU A 20 -14.10 10.84 -0.85
CA LEU A 20 -13.07 11.19 0.14
C LEU A 20 -13.42 12.48 0.89
N ILE A 21 -13.93 13.52 0.21
CA ILE A 21 -14.35 14.75 0.87
C ILE A 21 -15.50 14.49 1.83
N LEU A 22 -16.53 13.75 1.42
CA LEU A 22 -17.65 13.39 2.29
C LEU A 22 -17.20 12.59 3.52
N LEU A 23 -16.29 11.63 3.30
CA LEU A 23 -15.71 10.83 4.38
C LEU A 23 -14.90 11.70 5.35
N GLY A 24 -14.08 12.63 4.86
CA GLY A 24 -13.30 13.54 5.68
C GLY A 24 -14.17 14.50 6.49
N VAL A 25 -15.23 15.04 5.89
CA VAL A 25 -16.17 15.94 6.56
C VAL A 25 -16.98 15.19 7.62
N SER A 26 -17.37 13.95 7.39
CA SER A 26 -18.16 13.15 8.32
C SER A 26 -17.37 12.63 9.53
N ALA A 27 -16.05 12.58 9.46
CA ALA A 27 -15.19 11.96 10.47
C ALA A 27 -15.45 12.40 11.93
N PRO A 28 -15.69 13.69 12.24
CA PRO A 28 -15.94 14.11 13.64
C PRO A 28 -17.24 13.58 14.25
N TRP A 29 -18.20 13.17 13.41
CA TRP A 29 -19.50 12.64 13.85
C TRP A 29 -19.54 11.11 13.87
N ILE A 30 -18.48 10.44 13.43
CA ILE A 30 -18.42 8.98 13.38
C ILE A 30 -18.12 8.45 14.79
N PRO A 31 -18.88 7.43 15.29
CA PRO A 31 -18.58 6.76 16.56
C PRO A 31 -17.14 6.21 16.58
N LEU A 32 -16.49 6.24 17.74
CA LEU A 32 -15.08 5.85 17.92
C LEU A 32 -14.75 4.46 17.32
N PHE A 33 -15.64 3.49 17.55
CA PHE A 33 -15.46 2.14 17.00
C PHE A 33 -15.37 2.13 15.46
N LEU A 34 -16.29 2.81 14.79
CA LEU A 34 -16.29 2.91 13.33
C LEU A 34 -15.09 3.72 12.81
N LEU A 35 -14.71 4.78 13.55
CA LEU A 35 -13.54 5.59 13.20
C LEU A 35 -12.26 4.76 13.25
N THR A 36 -12.08 3.92 14.28
CA THR A 36 -10.93 3.01 14.39
C THR A 36 -10.92 1.97 13.27
N LEU A 37 -12.08 1.42 12.93
CA LEU A 37 -12.23 0.50 11.81
C LEU A 37 -11.88 1.18 10.48
N LEU A 38 -12.30 2.41 10.27
CA LEU A 38 -11.97 3.21 9.09
C LEU A 38 -10.47 3.53 9.02
N ILE A 39 -9.81 3.86 10.14
CA ILE A 39 -8.34 4.05 10.16
C ILE A 39 -7.64 2.79 9.65
N GLY A 40 -7.98 1.61 10.15
CA GLY A 40 -7.40 0.36 9.69
C GLY A 40 -7.69 0.06 8.21
N LEU A 41 -8.90 0.38 7.73
CA LEU A 41 -9.26 0.26 6.32
C LEU A 41 -8.42 1.21 5.44
N LEU A 42 -8.26 2.47 5.85
CA LEU A 42 -7.45 3.44 5.11
C LEU A 42 -5.97 3.08 5.10
N ILE A 43 -5.41 2.56 6.20
CA ILE A 43 -4.04 2.01 6.26
C ILE A 43 -3.91 0.86 5.25
N SER A 44 -4.86 -0.08 5.26
CA SER A 44 -4.88 -1.23 4.36
C SER A 44 -5.02 -0.81 2.90
N ALA A 45 -5.86 0.17 2.60
CA ALA A 45 -6.02 0.74 1.27
C ALA A 45 -4.72 1.42 0.79
N THR A 46 -4.09 2.26 1.63
CA THR A 46 -2.79 2.89 1.32
C THR A 46 -1.73 1.82 1.02
N LEU A 47 -1.62 0.79 1.84
CA LEU A 47 -0.68 -0.31 1.59
C LEU A 47 -0.99 -1.07 0.30
N ALA A 48 -2.27 -1.27 -0.02
CA ALA A 48 -2.67 -1.90 -1.28
C ALA A 48 -2.35 -1.00 -2.49
N TYR A 49 -2.59 0.31 -2.44
CA TYR A 49 -2.19 1.24 -3.48
C TYR A 49 -0.67 1.28 -3.67
N SER A 50 0.08 1.36 -2.58
CA SER A 50 1.53 1.31 -2.57
C SER A 50 2.07 0.06 -3.28
N LEU A 51 1.56 -1.13 -2.94
CA LEU A 51 1.94 -2.37 -3.62
C LEU A 51 1.46 -2.38 -5.09
N ASN A 52 0.29 -1.81 -5.39
CA ASN A 52 -0.24 -1.72 -6.75
C ASN A 52 0.63 -0.86 -7.67
N LEU A 53 1.32 0.17 -7.16
CA LEU A 53 2.27 0.97 -7.94
C LEU A 53 3.38 0.10 -8.54
N ILE A 54 3.94 -0.83 -7.77
CA ILE A 54 4.98 -1.73 -8.30
C ILE A 54 4.37 -2.99 -8.91
N THR A 55 3.64 -3.77 -8.14
CA THR A 55 3.12 -5.07 -8.59
C THR A 55 2.06 -4.91 -9.68
N GLY A 56 1.10 -4.02 -9.48
CA GLY A 56 -0.01 -3.82 -10.41
C GLY A 56 0.43 -3.22 -11.74
N LEU A 57 1.26 -2.18 -11.69
CA LEU A 57 1.66 -1.46 -12.88
C LEU A 57 2.83 -2.12 -13.63
N THR A 58 3.85 -2.64 -12.92
CA THR A 58 5.04 -3.23 -13.57
C THR A 58 4.97 -4.75 -13.72
N GLY A 59 4.08 -5.43 -13.00
CA GLY A 59 3.98 -6.90 -12.97
C GLY A 59 4.98 -7.58 -12.03
N TYR A 60 5.80 -6.82 -11.30
CA TYR A 60 6.79 -7.36 -10.36
C TYR A 60 6.18 -7.56 -8.97
N VAL A 61 5.87 -8.80 -8.61
CA VAL A 61 5.31 -9.13 -7.29
C VAL A 61 6.36 -8.92 -6.19
N SER A 62 6.07 -8.07 -5.21
CA SER A 62 6.95 -7.78 -4.08
C SER A 62 6.36 -8.27 -2.77
N PHE A 63 7.04 -9.20 -2.09
CA PHE A 63 6.74 -9.58 -0.71
C PHE A 63 7.51 -8.73 0.32
N GLY A 64 8.46 -7.93 -0.13
CA GLY A 64 9.27 -7.04 0.72
C GLY A 64 8.57 -5.75 1.15
N HIS A 65 7.35 -5.48 0.71
CA HIS A 65 6.62 -4.26 1.08
C HIS A 65 6.39 -4.16 2.60
N VAL A 66 6.22 -5.31 3.29
CA VAL A 66 6.11 -5.34 4.74
C VAL A 66 7.35 -4.78 5.45
N VAL A 67 8.53 -4.94 4.86
CA VAL A 67 9.79 -4.37 5.41
C VAL A 67 9.74 -2.86 5.42
N ILE A 68 9.29 -2.28 4.30
CA ILE A 68 9.18 -0.82 4.16
C ILE A 68 8.14 -0.27 5.14
N MET A 69 6.99 -0.94 5.25
CA MET A 69 5.96 -0.63 6.24
C MET A 69 6.54 -0.70 7.67
N ALA A 70 7.23 -1.79 8.02
CA ALA A 70 7.80 -2.00 9.33
C ALA A 70 8.80 -0.91 9.71
N PHE A 71 9.78 -0.64 8.86
CA PHE A 71 10.75 0.43 9.10
C PHE A 71 10.11 1.83 9.14
N GLY A 72 9.02 2.06 8.42
CA GLY A 72 8.20 3.26 8.57
C GLY A 72 7.62 3.41 9.98
N GLY A 73 7.13 2.31 10.55
CA GLY A 73 6.67 2.24 11.94
C GLY A 73 7.80 2.48 12.95
N TYR A 74 8.95 1.85 12.75
CA TYR A 74 10.14 2.08 13.58
C TYR A 74 10.66 3.51 13.48
N ALA A 75 10.61 4.12 12.30
CA ALA A 75 11.00 5.51 12.12
C ALA A 75 10.07 6.47 12.88
N LEU A 76 8.76 6.21 12.89
CA LEU A 76 7.83 6.94 13.75
C LEU A 76 8.18 6.74 15.23
N ALA A 77 8.39 5.49 15.66
CA ALA A 77 8.69 5.18 17.06
C ALA A 77 9.97 5.89 17.54
N PHE A 78 11.02 5.88 16.72
CA PHE A 78 12.25 6.62 16.97
C PHE A 78 12.03 8.14 16.98
N GLY A 79 11.31 8.67 15.98
CA GLY A 79 11.02 10.10 15.86
C GLY A 79 10.27 10.64 17.09
N VAL A 80 9.24 9.92 17.54
CA VAL A 80 8.46 10.32 18.72
C VAL A 80 9.20 10.05 20.03
N GLY A 81 9.78 8.85 20.16
CA GLY A 81 10.46 8.43 21.40
C GLY A 81 11.73 9.21 21.68
N THR A 82 12.63 9.30 20.69
CA THR A 82 13.98 9.88 20.85
C THR A 82 14.03 11.36 20.47
N LEU A 83 13.48 11.71 19.30
CA LEU A 83 13.54 13.08 18.77
C LEU A 83 12.41 13.98 19.33
N LYS A 84 11.47 13.42 20.10
CA LYS A 84 10.32 14.14 20.67
C LYS A 84 9.46 14.85 19.62
N LEU A 85 9.40 14.31 18.43
CA LEU A 85 8.57 14.85 17.36
C LEU A 85 7.09 14.57 17.62
N PRO A 86 6.17 15.43 17.14
CA PRO A 86 4.75 15.09 17.13
C PRO A 86 4.49 13.87 16.21
N PRO A 87 3.49 13.01 16.51
CA PRO A 87 3.27 11.78 15.75
C PRO A 87 3.15 11.99 14.23
N VAL A 88 2.50 13.06 13.79
CA VAL A 88 2.37 13.39 12.36
C VAL A 88 3.74 13.61 11.70
N ALA A 89 4.67 14.28 12.38
CA ALA A 89 6.05 14.45 11.89
C ALA A 89 6.82 13.12 11.91
N GLY A 90 6.54 12.24 12.88
CA GLY A 90 7.06 10.88 12.92
C GLY A 90 6.58 10.04 11.72
N VAL A 91 5.32 10.19 11.30
CA VAL A 91 4.80 9.58 10.07
C VAL A 91 5.54 10.10 8.83
N ALA A 92 5.81 11.40 8.75
CA ALA A 92 6.59 11.99 7.66
C ALA A 92 8.03 11.42 7.62
N LEU A 93 8.65 11.19 8.79
CA LEU A 93 9.94 10.50 8.88
C LEU A 93 9.83 9.06 8.36
N GLY A 94 8.77 8.35 8.70
CA GLY A 94 8.46 7.02 8.17
C GLY A 94 8.35 7.01 6.63
N ALA A 95 7.71 8.02 6.05
CA ALA A 95 7.63 8.19 4.61
C ALA A 95 9.02 8.38 3.96
N VAL A 96 9.87 9.20 4.55
CA VAL A 96 11.25 9.43 4.07
C VAL A 96 12.09 8.15 4.15
N VAL A 97 12.00 7.42 5.26
CA VAL A 97 12.69 6.13 5.42
C VAL A 97 12.16 5.12 4.40
N GLY A 98 10.85 5.05 4.17
CA GLY A 98 10.26 4.19 3.15
C GLY A 98 10.74 4.53 1.74
N LEU A 99 10.83 5.82 1.40
CA LEU A 99 11.40 6.29 0.13
C LEU A 99 12.87 5.85 -0.02
N ALA A 100 13.68 6.05 1.01
CA ALA A 100 15.10 5.69 1.01
C ALA A 100 15.29 4.17 0.85
N LEU A 101 14.50 3.36 1.54
CA LEU A 101 14.51 1.90 1.39
C LEU A 101 14.08 1.48 -0.02
N GLY A 102 13.06 2.13 -0.58
CA GLY A 102 12.64 1.89 -1.96
C GLY A 102 13.75 2.17 -2.98
N ILE A 103 14.58 3.20 -2.76
CA ILE A 103 15.77 3.47 -3.58
C ILE A 103 16.88 2.44 -3.34
N GLY A 104 17.07 2.02 -2.09
CA GLY A 104 18.15 1.12 -1.68
C GLY A 104 17.95 -0.35 -2.04
N VAL A 105 16.75 -0.73 -2.52
CA VAL A 105 16.44 -2.14 -2.82
C VAL A 105 17.18 -2.63 -4.06
N VAL A 106 18.29 -3.31 -3.82
CA VAL A 106 19.13 -3.94 -4.87
C VAL A 106 18.38 -5.07 -5.61
N THR A 107 17.31 -5.59 -5.02
CA THR A 107 16.50 -6.69 -5.58
C THR A 107 15.86 -6.35 -6.93
N LEU A 108 15.75 -5.08 -7.30
CA LEU A 108 15.24 -4.64 -8.62
C LEU A 108 16.08 -5.10 -9.81
N ARG A 109 17.27 -5.66 -9.57
CA ARG A 109 18.08 -6.35 -10.62
C ARG A 109 17.53 -7.71 -10.99
N PHE A 110 16.77 -8.36 -10.09
CA PHE A 110 16.11 -9.62 -10.37
C PHE A 110 14.85 -9.40 -11.21
N ARG A 111 14.51 -10.41 -12.02
CA ARG A 111 13.33 -10.36 -12.92
C ARG A 111 12.32 -11.45 -12.54
N GLY A 112 11.06 -11.21 -12.79
CA GLY A 112 9.99 -12.19 -12.62
C GLY A 112 9.93 -12.79 -11.21
N VAL A 113 9.88 -14.11 -11.13
CA VAL A 113 9.76 -14.87 -9.88
C VAL A 113 10.95 -14.66 -8.94
N PHE A 114 12.15 -14.48 -9.49
CA PHE A 114 13.36 -14.25 -8.67
C PHE A 114 13.28 -12.95 -7.87
N PHE A 115 12.59 -11.93 -8.39
CA PHE A 115 12.34 -10.70 -7.64
C PHE A 115 11.44 -10.96 -6.43
N ALA A 116 10.36 -11.74 -6.60
CA ALA A 116 9.46 -12.11 -5.52
C ALA A 116 10.18 -12.90 -4.41
N ILE A 117 10.99 -13.89 -4.79
CA ILE A 117 11.78 -14.69 -3.84
C ILE A 117 12.82 -13.81 -3.12
N ALA A 118 13.55 -12.96 -3.84
CA ALA A 118 14.54 -12.08 -3.24
C ALA A 118 13.92 -11.11 -2.22
N THR A 119 12.75 -10.52 -2.53
CA THR A 119 12.05 -9.63 -1.60
C THR A 119 11.48 -10.36 -0.39
N LEU A 120 11.08 -11.63 -0.55
CA LEU A 120 10.68 -12.50 0.56
C LEU A 120 11.85 -12.76 1.50
N VAL A 121 13.01 -13.14 0.96
CA VAL A 121 14.22 -13.38 1.76
C VAL A 121 14.65 -12.12 2.50
N VAL A 122 14.60 -10.97 1.85
CA VAL A 122 14.88 -9.67 2.50
C VAL A 122 13.91 -9.40 3.65
N ALA A 123 12.62 -9.77 3.50
CA ALA A 123 11.64 -9.57 4.56
C ALA A 123 11.95 -10.43 5.80
N VAL A 124 12.29 -11.69 5.60
CA VAL A 124 12.66 -12.59 6.69
C VAL A 124 13.98 -12.14 7.33
N ALA A 125 14.99 -11.80 6.53
CA ALA A 125 16.28 -11.34 7.04
C ALA A 125 16.14 -10.04 7.85
N ALA A 126 15.32 -9.08 7.39
CA ALA A 126 15.07 -7.83 8.10
C ALA A 126 14.47 -8.05 9.49
N LEU A 127 13.53 -8.99 9.64
CA LEU A 127 12.99 -9.36 10.95
C LEU A 127 14.12 -9.82 11.90
N TYR A 128 14.94 -10.79 11.48
CA TYR A 128 16.00 -11.31 12.33
C TYR A 128 17.07 -10.27 12.66
N ILE A 129 17.40 -9.38 11.71
CA ILE A 129 18.32 -8.27 11.97
C ILE A 129 17.75 -7.34 13.05
N VAL A 130 16.46 -6.97 12.94
CA VAL A 130 15.83 -6.07 13.91
C VAL A 130 15.73 -6.68 15.30
N LEU A 131 15.54 -8.00 15.41
CA LEU A 131 15.50 -8.70 16.68
C LEU A 131 16.83 -8.61 17.48
N GLU A 132 17.97 -8.52 16.78
CA GLU A 132 19.31 -8.43 17.39
C GLU A 132 19.75 -7.00 17.71
N ILE A 133 19.04 -5.98 17.23
CA ILE A 133 19.39 -4.59 17.43
C ILE A 133 18.75 -4.05 18.71
N LYS A 134 19.57 -3.78 19.74
CA LYS A 134 19.10 -3.30 21.05
C LYS A 134 18.38 -1.94 20.97
N GLU A 135 18.85 -1.06 20.12
CA GLU A 135 18.27 0.28 19.91
C GLU A 135 16.85 0.22 19.31
N LEU A 136 16.49 -0.91 18.71
CA LEU A 136 15.15 -1.18 18.18
C LEU A 136 14.24 -1.96 19.14
N GLY A 137 14.67 -2.08 20.40
CA GLY A 137 13.86 -2.65 21.48
C GLY A 137 14.19 -4.09 21.84
N ASP A 138 15.39 -4.61 21.49
CA ASP A 138 15.91 -5.91 21.93
C ASP A 138 14.90 -7.06 21.74
N GLY A 139 14.29 -7.11 20.56
CA GLY A 139 13.28 -8.10 20.19
C GLY A 139 11.88 -7.87 20.77
N GLN A 140 11.71 -7.00 21.75
CA GLN A 140 10.40 -6.67 22.35
C GLN A 140 9.68 -5.51 21.61
N GLY A 141 10.43 -4.76 20.79
CA GLY A 141 9.91 -3.58 20.09
C GLY A 141 9.93 -2.30 20.92
N ILE A 142 9.44 -1.21 20.31
CA ILE A 142 9.42 0.11 20.91
C ILE A 142 7.99 0.51 21.19
N TYR A 143 7.66 0.72 22.48
CA TYR A 143 6.36 1.25 22.88
C TYR A 143 6.30 2.76 22.67
N LEU A 144 5.18 3.23 22.14
CA LEU A 144 4.90 4.65 21.98
C LEU A 144 4.09 5.16 23.18
N ASN A 145 4.67 6.07 23.92
CA ASN A 145 3.96 6.78 24.99
C ASN A 145 3.32 8.07 24.44
N VAL A 146 2.36 7.90 23.53
CA VAL A 146 1.57 8.99 22.94
C VAL A 146 0.09 8.74 23.18
N GLY A 147 -0.67 9.83 23.33
CA GLY A 147 -2.11 9.73 23.48
C GLY A 147 -2.77 9.07 22.26
N PHE A 148 -3.85 8.33 22.51
CA PHE A 148 -4.68 7.81 21.45
C PHE A 148 -5.55 8.94 20.88
N GLU A 149 -5.17 9.44 19.71
CA GLU A 149 -5.81 10.55 19.02
C GLU A 149 -6.43 10.09 17.69
N PRO A 150 -7.58 9.42 17.71
CA PRO A 150 -8.14 8.77 16.52
C PRO A 150 -8.47 9.73 15.39
N LEU A 151 -8.87 10.96 15.68
CA LEU A 151 -9.13 11.97 14.64
C LEU A 151 -7.84 12.39 13.94
N SER A 152 -6.76 12.64 14.69
CA SER A 152 -5.45 12.98 14.10
C SER A 152 -4.91 11.84 13.25
N MET A 153 -5.03 10.58 13.71
CA MET A 153 -4.66 9.38 12.96
C MET A 153 -5.47 9.27 11.67
N PHE A 154 -6.80 9.43 11.78
CA PHE A 154 -7.70 9.37 10.65
C PHE A 154 -7.33 10.39 9.57
N TYR A 155 -7.21 11.67 9.93
CA TYR A 155 -6.87 12.70 8.95
C TYR A 155 -5.48 12.50 8.35
N THR A 156 -4.52 12.03 9.13
CA THR A 156 -3.17 11.75 8.62
C THR A 156 -3.20 10.69 7.54
N ILE A 157 -3.83 9.52 7.79
CA ILE A 157 -3.88 8.46 6.78
C ILE A 157 -4.80 8.82 5.61
N TRP A 158 -5.88 9.56 5.86
CA TRP A 158 -6.79 10.03 4.84
C TRP A 158 -6.09 10.97 3.83
N ILE A 159 -5.27 11.92 4.31
CA ILE A 159 -4.48 12.81 3.47
C ILE A 159 -3.46 12.00 2.66
N ILE A 160 -2.75 11.06 3.30
CA ILE A 160 -1.77 10.21 2.63
C ILE A 160 -2.44 9.42 1.49
N LEU A 161 -3.56 8.78 1.75
CA LEU A 161 -4.32 8.03 0.74
C LEU A 161 -4.81 8.93 -0.40
N ALA A 162 -5.33 10.12 -0.09
CA ALA A 162 -5.80 11.07 -1.10
C ALA A 162 -4.65 11.51 -2.03
N ILE A 163 -3.48 11.82 -1.47
CA ILE A 163 -2.28 12.14 -2.24
C ILE A 163 -1.85 10.94 -3.09
N GLU A 164 -1.83 9.74 -2.52
CA GLU A 164 -1.41 8.52 -3.21
C GLU A 164 -2.31 8.18 -4.40
N ILE A 165 -3.63 8.31 -4.25
CA ILE A 165 -4.59 8.15 -5.35
C ILE A 165 -4.32 9.17 -6.45
N GLY A 166 -4.11 10.44 -6.08
CA GLY A 166 -3.78 11.49 -7.03
C GLY A 166 -2.48 11.22 -7.79
N VAL A 167 -1.44 10.77 -7.10
CA VAL A 167 -0.15 10.40 -7.68
C VAL A 167 -0.28 9.17 -8.57
N THR A 168 -1.02 8.15 -8.15
CA THR A 168 -1.29 6.94 -8.96
C THR A 168 -2.02 7.31 -10.26
N TYR A 169 -3.02 8.18 -10.18
CA TYR A 169 -3.70 8.69 -11.35
C TYR A 169 -2.76 9.45 -12.30
N TRP A 170 -1.95 10.35 -11.77
CA TRP A 170 -0.99 11.12 -12.55
C TRP A 170 0.05 10.23 -13.25
N ILE A 171 0.55 9.21 -12.56
CA ILE A 171 1.48 8.22 -13.12
C ILE A 171 0.81 7.43 -14.24
N THR A 172 -0.37 6.87 -13.99
CA THR A 172 -1.04 5.96 -14.93
C THR A 172 -1.47 6.66 -16.23
N HIS A 173 -1.81 7.94 -16.15
CA HIS A 173 -2.24 8.73 -17.32
C HIS A 173 -1.11 9.56 -17.95
N GLY A 174 0.06 9.60 -17.31
CA GLY A 174 1.25 10.32 -17.78
C GLY A 174 2.17 9.48 -18.67
N ARG A 175 3.25 10.11 -19.16
CA ARG A 175 4.31 9.45 -19.95
C ARG A 175 4.96 8.30 -19.20
N ILE A 176 5.06 8.41 -17.89
CA ILE A 176 5.58 7.37 -16.99
C ILE A 176 4.74 6.10 -17.10
N GLY A 177 3.42 6.22 -17.12
CA GLY A 177 2.49 5.08 -17.23
C GLY A 177 2.62 4.31 -18.54
N TYR A 178 2.88 4.98 -19.65
CA TYR A 178 3.16 4.30 -20.92
C TYR A 178 4.47 3.48 -20.84
N GLY A 179 5.53 4.08 -20.28
CA GLY A 179 6.80 3.37 -20.08
C GLY A 179 6.67 2.15 -19.16
N ILE A 180 5.90 2.27 -18.06
CA ILE A 180 5.66 1.17 -17.13
C ILE A 180 4.88 0.03 -17.80
N ARG A 181 3.84 0.35 -18.57
CA ARG A 181 3.06 -0.65 -19.31
C ARG A 181 3.90 -1.38 -20.36
N SER A 182 4.81 -0.68 -21.04
CA SER A 182 5.76 -1.29 -21.97
C SER A 182 6.67 -2.29 -21.25
N ILE A 183 7.19 -1.94 -20.06
CA ILE A 183 8.00 -2.85 -19.22
C ILE A 183 7.19 -4.08 -18.80
N LYS A 184 5.92 -3.89 -18.43
CA LYS A 184 5.03 -4.99 -18.03
C LYS A 184 4.77 -5.97 -19.16
N SER A 185 4.71 -5.47 -20.40
CA SER A 185 4.50 -6.31 -21.60
C SER A 185 5.77 -7.06 -21.99
N ASP A 186 6.89 -6.36 -22.12
CA ASP A 186 8.20 -6.92 -22.42
C ASP A 186 9.30 -5.92 -22.05
N GLU A 187 10.10 -6.27 -21.04
CA GLU A 187 11.15 -5.40 -20.52
C GLU A 187 12.31 -5.23 -21.52
N ASP A 188 12.65 -6.27 -22.25
CA ASP A 188 13.76 -6.23 -23.19
C ASP A 188 13.38 -5.42 -24.45
N ALA A 189 12.14 -5.58 -24.93
CA ALA A 189 11.60 -4.74 -25.99
C ALA A 189 11.52 -3.26 -25.58
N ALA A 190 11.10 -2.97 -24.33
CA ALA A 190 11.05 -1.61 -23.82
C ALA A 190 12.45 -0.96 -23.78
N ASN A 191 13.47 -1.71 -23.34
CA ASN A 191 14.86 -1.24 -23.33
C ASN A 191 15.39 -0.95 -24.74
N THR A 192 15.06 -1.77 -25.76
CA THR A 192 15.46 -1.53 -27.15
C THR A 192 14.82 -0.28 -27.75
N LEU A 193 13.61 0.08 -27.26
CA LEU A 193 12.92 1.33 -27.62
C LEU A 193 13.44 2.57 -26.85
N GLY A 194 14.51 2.42 -26.05
CA GLY A 194 15.15 3.52 -25.31
C GLY A 194 14.51 3.81 -23.94
N ILE A 195 13.59 2.97 -23.47
CA ILE A 195 13.02 3.10 -22.11
C ILE A 195 13.98 2.46 -21.12
N ASN A 196 14.53 3.26 -20.20
CA ASN A 196 15.38 2.72 -19.13
C ASN A 196 14.53 2.04 -18.05
N ALA A 197 14.28 0.74 -18.22
CA ALA A 197 13.41 -0.03 -17.32
C ALA A 197 13.90 -0.03 -15.88
N ALA A 198 15.23 -0.09 -15.66
CA ALA A 198 15.79 -0.09 -14.30
C ALA A 198 15.49 1.21 -13.55
N ARG A 199 15.71 2.37 -14.19
CA ARG A 199 15.43 3.68 -13.57
C ARG A 199 13.93 3.87 -13.32
N LEU A 200 13.09 3.44 -14.24
CA LEU A 200 11.64 3.61 -14.13
C LEU A 200 11.07 2.73 -13.04
N LYS A 201 11.47 1.46 -12.94
CA LYS A 201 11.12 0.56 -11.83
C LYS A 201 11.57 1.13 -10.48
N LEU A 202 12.81 1.62 -10.42
CA LEU A 202 13.36 2.21 -9.20
C LEU A 202 12.54 3.42 -8.73
N SER A 203 12.18 4.33 -9.65
CA SER A 203 11.39 5.51 -9.31
C SER A 203 10.02 5.15 -8.75
N VAL A 204 9.36 4.18 -9.39
CA VAL A 204 8.03 3.71 -8.95
C VAL A 204 8.12 2.96 -7.62
N TYR A 205 9.16 2.15 -7.43
CA TYR A 205 9.35 1.42 -6.18
C TYR A 205 9.69 2.36 -5.02
N ALA A 206 10.52 3.38 -5.26
CA ALA A 206 10.83 4.41 -4.27
C ALA A 206 9.57 5.18 -3.84
N LEU A 207 8.74 5.56 -4.83
CA LEU A 207 7.50 6.26 -4.56
C LEU A 207 6.48 5.37 -3.80
N SER A 208 6.39 4.10 -4.18
CA SER A 208 5.57 3.13 -3.45
C SER A 208 6.09 2.97 -2.01
N GLY A 209 7.42 2.95 -1.83
CA GLY A 209 8.05 2.90 -0.52
C GLY A 209 7.72 4.11 0.36
N LEU A 210 7.61 5.30 -0.21
CA LEU A 210 7.20 6.50 0.53
C LEU A 210 5.83 6.30 1.18
N PHE A 211 4.85 5.83 0.42
CA PHE A 211 3.48 5.62 0.93
C PHE A 211 3.40 4.43 1.89
N ALA A 212 4.11 3.33 1.59
CA ALA A 212 4.17 2.18 2.49
C ALA A 212 4.81 2.54 3.84
N GLY A 213 5.88 3.33 3.84
CA GLY A 213 6.52 3.82 5.05
C GLY A 213 5.64 4.77 5.86
N ALA A 214 4.93 5.68 5.18
CA ALA A 214 3.94 6.54 5.82
C ALA A 214 2.80 5.74 6.47
N ALA A 215 2.22 4.79 5.74
CA ALA A 215 1.17 3.91 6.26
C ALA A 215 1.67 3.06 7.45
N GLY A 216 2.93 2.58 7.39
CA GLY A 216 3.58 1.89 8.50
C GLY A 216 3.74 2.76 9.74
N GLY A 217 4.07 4.05 9.55
CA GLY A 217 4.09 5.03 10.64
C GLY A 217 2.71 5.16 11.30
N VAL A 218 1.64 5.37 10.52
CA VAL A 218 0.28 5.46 11.06
C VAL A 218 -0.16 4.14 11.72
N TYR A 219 0.24 3.00 11.14
CA TYR A 219 -0.01 1.69 11.74
C TYR A 219 0.64 1.58 13.13
N ALA A 220 1.93 1.93 13.27
CA ALA A 220 2.64 1.90 14.55
C ALA A 220 2.01 2.88 15.58
N TRP A 221 1.53 4.03 15.12
CA TRP A 221 0.78 4.96 15.98
C TRP A 221 -0.53 4.33 16.45
N ASN A 222 -1.28 3.68 15.56
CA ASN A 222 -2.56 3.04 15.89
C ASN A 222 -2.42 1.88 16.88
N VAL A 223 -1.33 1.08 16.78
CA VAL A 223 -1.05 -0.03 17.72
C VAL A 223 -0.20 0.41 18.92
N SER A 224 0.09 1.72 19.04
CA SER A 224 0.89 2.32 20.11
C SER A 224 2.29 1.73 20.24
N GLY A 225 2.91 1.31 19.14
CA GLY A 225 4.26 0.78 19.14
C GLY A 225 4.73 0.20 17.82
N ALA A 226 6.02 -0.12 17.75
CA ALA A 226 6.64 -0.86 16.65
C ALA A 226 7.16 -2.18 17.19
N PHE A 227 6.46 -3.28 16.91
CA PHE A 227 6.76 -4.62 17.40
C PHE A 227 7.30 -5.48 16.27
N PRO A 228 8.51 -6.13 16.42
CA PRO A 228 9.15 -6.83 15.30
C PRO A 228 8.28 -7.91 14.67
N TYR A 229 7.76 -8.84 15.48
CA TYR A 229 6.97 -9.97 14.98
C TYR A 229 5.66 -9.56 14.33
N ASP A 230 5.09 -8.45 14.73
CA ASP A 230 3.86 -7.91 14.14
C ASP A 230 4.19 -7.09 12.89
N ALA A 231 5.12 -6.13 13.00
CA ALA A 231 5.45 -5.22 11.91
C ALA A 231 6.05 -5.92 10.67
N PHE A 232 6.91 -6.95 10.86
CA PHE A 232 7.52 -7.73 9.79
C PHE A 232 6.73 -8.98 9.40
N ASN A 233 5.48 -9.11 9.85
CA ASN A 233 4.66 -10.27 9.54
C ASN A 233 4.34 -10.34 8.05
N LEU A 234 4.81 -11.38 7.37
CA LEU A 234 4.59 -11.62 5.94
C LEU A 234 3.12 -11.67 5.53
N ILE A 235 2.24 -11.92 6.48
CA ILE A 235 0.79 -11.91 6.27
C ILE A 235 0.30 -10.55 5.77
N PHE A 236 0.92 -9.45 6.20
CA PHE A 236 0.60 -8.13 5.63
C PHE A 236 0.89 -8.08 4.13
N SER A 237 2.03 -8.61 3.66
CA SER A 237 2.32 -8.68 2.22
C SER A 237 1.32 -9.54 1.46
N LEU A 238 0.90 -10.68 2.03
CA LEU A 238 -0.11 -11.55 1.43
C LEU A 238 -1.48 -10.86 1.39
N ARG A 239 -1.89 -10.15 2.45
CA ARG A 239 -3.13 -9.37 2.47
C ARG A 239 -3.11 -8.24 1.44
N MET A 240 -2.02 -7.49 1.34
CA MET A 240 -1.87 -6.45 0.32
C MET A 240 -2.00 -7.05 -1.10
N LEU A 241 -1.34 -8.19 -1.34
CA LEU A 241 -1.42 -8.89 -2.63
C LEU A 241 -2.85 -9.37 -2.92
N ALA A 242 -3.53 -9.96 -1.93
CA ALA A 242 -4.92 -10.36 -2.05
C ALA A 242 -5.82 -9.17 -2.39
N MET A 243 -5.64 -8.01 -1.74
CA MET A 243 -6.41 -6.80 -1.99
C MET A 243 -6.28 -6.33 -3.45
N ILE A 244 -5.05 -6.28 -4.00
CA ILE A 244 -4.85 -5.83 -5.38
C ILE A 244 -5.33 -6.85 -6.41
N VAL A 245 -5.20 -8.16 -6.13
CA VAL A 245 -5.69 -9.23 -7.01
C VAL A 245 -7.22 -9.22 -7.05
N ILE A 246 -7.85 -9.21 -5.89
CA ILE A 246 -9.32 -9.20 -5.75
C ILE A 246 -9.91 -7.93 -6.36
N GLY A 247 -9.32 -6.78 -6.07
CA GLY A 247 -9.81 -5.51 -6.57
C GLY A 247 -9.59 -5.30 -8.07
N GLY A 248 -8.49 -5.81 -8.61
CA GLY A 248 -8.04 -5.68 -9.99
C GLY A 248 -6.69 -4.99 -10.10
N MET A 249 -5.64 -5.78 -10.35
CA MET A 249 -4.27 -5.30 -10.42
C MET A 249 -4.05 -4.26 -11.52
N GLY A 250 -3.37 -3.16 -11.16
CA GLY A 250 -3.00 -2.10 -12.11
C GLY A 250 -4.15 -1.15 -12.45
N THR A 251 -5.30 -1.25 -11.79
CA THR A 251 -6.41 -0.30 -11.95
C THR A 251 -6.40 0.75 -10.84
N LEU A 252 -7.06 1.89 -11.08
CA LEU A 252 -7.14 2.98 -10.10
C LEU A 252 -8.05 2.61 -8.92
N LEU A 253 -9.21 2.03 -9.18
CA LEU A 253 -10.21 1.67 -8.16
C LEU A 253 -9.93 0.33 -7.47
N GLY A 254 -9.14 -0.55 -8.12
CA GLY A 254 -8.88 -1.90 -7.64
C GLY A 254 -8.40 -1.96 -6.18
N PRO A 255 -7.32 -1.27 -5.82
CA PRO A 255 -6.80 -1.34 -4.45
C PRO A 255 -7.82 -0.92 -3.38
N LEU A 256 -8.65 0.10 -3.67
CA LEU A 256 -9.69 0.56 -2.74
C LEU A 256 -10.79 -0.50 -2.56
N LEU A 257 -11.33 -1.02 -3.65
CA LEU A 257 -12.37 -2.06 -3.60
C LEU A 257 -11.83 -3.35 -2.99
N GLY A 258 -10.59 -3.72 -3.32
CA GLY A 258 -9.93 -4.87 -2.74
C GLY A 258 -9.65 -4.71 -1.25
N ALA A 259 -9.26 -3.52 -0.80
CA ALA A 259 -9.08 -3.24 0.63
C ALA A 259 -10.41 -3.41 1.39
N VAL A 260 -11.52 -2.88 0.87
CA VAL A 260 -12.85 -3.08 1.44
C VAL A 260 -13.23 -4.56 1.48
N ALA A 261 -13.03 -5.27 0.36
CA ALA A 261 -13.41 -6.68 0.20
C ALA A 261 -12.60 -7.65 1.10
N VAL A 262 -11.35 -7.30 1.44
CA VAL A 262 -10.50 -8.13 2.30
C VAL A 262 -10.54 -7.67 3.75
N TYR A 263 -10.41 -6.36 4.01
CA TYR A 263 -10.26 -5.84 5.36
C TYR A 263 -11.54 -5.99 6.19
N ILE A 264 -12.71 -5.62 5.64
CA ILE A 264 -13.96 -5.67 6.40
C ILE A 264 -14.31 -7.10 6.84
N PRO A 265 -14.32 -8.11 5.93
CA PRO A 265 -14.54 -9.48 6.38
C PRO A 265 -13.48 -9.98 7.35
N SER A 266 -12.19 -9.63 7.15
CA SER A 266 -11.13 -10.08 8.06
C SER A 266 -11.35 -9.59 9.49
N GLN A 267 -11.82 -8.35 9.69
CA GLN A 267 -12.14 -7.82 11.02
C GLN A 267 -13.33 -8.56 11.66
N PHE A 268 -14.34 -8.93 10.87
CA PHE A 268 -15.45 -9.71 11.37
C PHE A 268 -15.02 -11.13 11.76
N PHE A 269 -14.22 -11.80 10.92
CA PHE A 269 -13.77 -13.17 11.21
C PHE A 269 -12.76 -13.23 12.36
N LEU A 270 -11.91 -12.21 12.56
CA LEU A 270 -11.03 -12.10 13.73
C LEU A 270 -11.83 -12.12 15.06
N THR A 271 -13.05 -11.57 15.05
CA THR A 271 -13.88 -11.50 16.24
C THR A 271 -14.65 -12.80 16.51
N VAL A 272 -15.06 -13.52 15.45
CA VAL A 272 -15.96 -14.68 15.54
C VAL A 272 -15.20 -16.02 15.43
N LEU A 273 -14.14 -16.10 14.64
CA LEU A 273 -13.42 -17.33 14.29
C LEU A 273 -11.90 -17.15 14.48
N ILE A 274 -11.47 -16.96 15.72
CA ILE A 274 -10.06 -16.81 16.07
C ILE A 274 -9.25 -18.01 15.55
N GLY A 275 -8.20 -17.74 14.76
CA GLY A 275 -7.31 -18.76 14.18
C GLY A 275 -7.66 -19.28 12.79
N PHE A 276 -8.89 -19.08 12.30
CA PHE A 276 -9.30 -19.49 10.95
C PHE A 276 -9.14 -18.41 9.87
N GLU A 277 -8.71 -17.22 10.26
CA GLU A 277 -8.59 -16.04 9.38
C GLU A 277 -7.82 -16.36 8.09
N PHE A 278 -6.68 -17.06 8.19
CA PHE A 278 -5.83 -17.37 7.04
C PHE A 278 -6.46 -18.35 6.08
N ILE A 279 -7.18 -19.34 6.60
CA ILE A 279 -7.91 -20.33 5.79
C ILE A 279 -9.00 -19.61 5.02
N ILE A 280 -9.72 -18.70 5.67
CA ILE A 280 -10.81 -17.94 5.06
C ILE A 280 -10.27 -16.98 3.99
N ILE A 281 -9.24 -16.19 4.30
CA ILE A 281 -8.62 -15.31 3.32
C ILE A 281 -8.08 -16.09 2.13
N GLY A 282 -7.35 -17.19 2.38
CA GLY A 282 -6.85 -18.06 1.33
C GLY A 282 -7.96 -18.64 0.46
N PHE A 283 -9.04 -19.11 1.08
CA PHE A 283 -10.22 -19.63 0.37
C PHE A 283 -10.89 -18.54 -0.49
N VAL A 284 -11.11 -17.35 0.07
CA VAL A 284 -11.70 -16.21 -0.64
C VAL A 284 -10.83 -15.80 -1.83
N VAL A 285 -9.49 -15.74 -1.66
CA VAL A 285 -8.56 -15.44 -2.76
C VAL A 285 -8.67 -16.49 -3.86
N VAL A 286 -8.69 -17.79 -3.52
CA VAL A 286 -8.82 -18.86 -4.50
C VAL A 286 -10.16 -18.79 -5.25
N VAL A 287 -11.26 -18.59 -4.53
CA VAL A 287 -12.59 -18.45 -5.14
C VAL A 287 -12.62 -17.25 -6.10
N ILE A 288 -12.11 -16.11 -5.68
CA ILE A 288 -12.08 -14.92 -6.52
C ILE A 288 -11.16 -15.12 -7.73
N ALA A 289 -9.98 -15.71 -7.55
CA ALA A 289 -9.07 -16.00 -8.67
C ALA A 289 -9.69 -16.94 -9.71
N LEU A 290 -10.55 -17.88 -9.28
CA LEU A 290 -11.25 -18.80 -10.19
C LEU A 290 -12.43 -18.15 -10.92
N PHE A 291 -13.22 -17.34 -10.24
CA PHE A 291 -14.45 -16.75 -10.78
C PHE A 291 -14.28 -15.34 -11.35
N LEU A 292 -13.29 -14.58 -10.84
CA LEU A 292 -12.99 -13.21 -11.28
C LEU A 292 -11.49 -13.04 -11.61
N PRO A 293 -10.98 -13.69 -12.66
CA PRO A 293 -9.55 -13.66 -12.98
C PRO A 293 -9.01 -12.24 -13.25
N ASP A 294 -9.87 -11.32 -13.69
CA ASP A 294 -9.55 -9.91 -13.92
C ASP A 294 -9.81 -9.02 -12.69
N GLY A 295 -10.20 -9.61 -11.54
CA GLY A 295 -10.62 -8.93 -10.33
C GLY A 295 -12.00 -8.26 -10.47
N ILE A 296 -12.44 -7.59 -9.39
CA ILE A 296 -13.74 -6.91 -9.33
C ILE A 296 -13.87 -5.85 -10.45
N VAL A 297 -12.87 -4.99 -10.58
CA VAL A 297 -12.90 -3.89 -11.57
C VAL A 297 -12.88 -4.44 -13.00
N GLY A 298 -12.04 -5.44 -13.29
CA GLY A 298 -11.98 -6.06 -14.62
C GLY A 298 -13.29 -6.72 -15.02
N THR A 299 -13.91 -7.43 -14.08
CA THR A 299 -15.20 -8.08 -14.28
C THR A 299 -16.32 -7.06 -14.50
N LEU A 300 -16.38 -5.99 -13.71
CA LEU A 300 -17.35 -4.92 -13.89
C LEU A 300 -17.23 -4.26 -15.28
N ARG A 301 -16.00 -4.01 -15.77
CA ARG A 301 -15.76 -3.49 -17.13
C ARG A 301 -16.30 -4.41 -18.23
N LYS A 302 -16.27 -5.73 -18.00
CA LYS A 302 -16.70 -6.71 -18.98
C LYS A 302 -18.21 -6.79 -19.07
N TYR A 303 -18.90 -6.75 -17.92
CA TYR A 303 -20.35 -6.93 -17.84
C TYR A 303 -21.16 -5.63 -17.97
N ILE A 304 -20.56 -4.47 -17.65
CA ILE A 304 -21.23 -3.16 -17.70
C ILE A 304 -20.43 -2.22 -18.59
N PRO A 305 -20.66 -2.24 -19.93
CA PRO A 305 -19.91 -1.42 -20.90
C PRO A 305 -19.98 0.09 -20.62
N GLU A 306 -21.09 0.55 -20.03
CA GLU A 306 -21.33 1.95 -19.67
C GLU A 306 -20.32 2.48 -18.61
N LEU A 307 -19.81 1.59 -17.76
CA LEU A 307 -18.83 1.91 -16.76
C LEU A 307 -17.38 1.93 -17.29
N ARG A 308 -17.13 1.56 -18.55
CA ARG A 308 -15.75 1.56 -19.10
C ARG A 308 -15.09 2.92 -19.01
N GLY A 309 -15.83 3.99 -19.31
CA GLY A 309 -15.33 5.36 -19.20
C GLY A 309 -15.20 5.88 -17.77
N ILE A 310 -15.81 5.19 -16.81
CA ILE A 310 -15.78 5.53 -15.38
C ILE A 310 -14.67 4.77 -14.66
N LEU A 311 -14.33 3.56 -15.11
CA LEU A 311 -13.40 2.66 -14.45
C LEU A 311 -11.96 2.73 -15.00
N GLU A 312 -11.71 3.59 -15.99
CA GLU A 312 -10.36 3.95 -16.49
C GLU A 312 -9.73 5.04 -15.63
#